data_083d58aa925f410461284db387dbce9b
#
_entry.id   083d58aa925f410461284db387dbce9b
#
_cell.length_a   1.000
_cell.length_b   1.000
_cell.length_c   1.000
_cell.angle_alpha   90.00
_cell.angle_beta   90.00
_cell.angle_gamma   90.00
#
_symmetry.space_group_name_H-M   'P 1'
#
loop_
_entity.id
_entity.type
_entity.pdbx_description
1 polymer ?
#
loop_
_entity_poly.entity_id
_entity_poly.type
_entity_poly.pdbx_seq_one_letter_code
_entity_poly.pdbx_strand_id
1 'polypeptide(L)'
;MKEYFYKKEYKYMYLSIFFYNFANALIETFGTVMLYKAGLPIYVILLIYGARFLITGFITPLFVIISNKIGVAKCILISNIFSIINSYFMLNSESLFANIIIFVISMGLMGLSNPSSDSLSSKYVKSEHRGKFNSLYFIGKILGTVLASIFVAYGVISNNTVVLFTVIVVFFILQYIMILQIDYKPQKKSSTFNASIKYLLHSKSKYKIIYALRTSHIIERLFVPLYIYIVLQDFKAFSVVIVVSLIFQVITVTLIGKYADKDIKKSNNLVSMMRIFITMIYLFKKNRMIISINKTIGDNLEKVYETSIQTSIQNIIKKSKEDNDLLSSVGQMSLCFTEVVVFAVLAILAKFIGEGIFYVIFILSIISTIGINLEIKKETHDLKCKL
;
A
#
# COMPACT_ATOMS: atom_id res chain seq x y z
N MET A 1 -6.50 5.86 25.04
CA MET A 1 -7.01 4.67 24.33
C MET A 1 -8.51 4.44 24.57
N LYS A 2 -9.02 4.49 25.80
CA LYS A 2 -10.46 4.24 26.07
C LYS A 2 -11.39 5.14 25.26
N GLU A 3 -11.15 6.45 25.13
CA GLU A 3 -12.03 7.39 24.37
C GLU A 3 -12.22 7.05 22.90
N TYR A 4 -11.23 6.42 22.25
CA TYR A 4 -11.29 6.06 20.82
C TYR A 4 -12.18 4.85 20.54
N PHE A 5 -12.25 3.91 21.49
CA PHE A 5 -13.13 2.75 21.35
C PHE A 5 -14.58 3.05 21.71
N TYR A 6 -14.88 4.20 22.32
CA TYR A 6 -16.25 4.58 22.67
C TYR A 6 -17.04 5.16 21.50
N LYS A 7 -16.39 5.68 20.44
CA LYS A 7 -17.12 6.12 19.25
C LYS A 7 -17.36 4.93 18.32
N LYS A 8 -18.62 4.62 18.10
CA LYS A 8 -19.10 3.51 17.27
C LYS A 8 -18.39 3.45 15.91
N GLU A 9 -18.20 4.61 15.26
CA GLU A 9 -17.58 4.75 13.95
C GLU A 9 -16.11 4.31 13.94
N TYR A 10 -15.33 4.64 14.98
CA TYR A 10 -13.92 4.24 15.07
C TYR A 10 -13.77 2.72 15.19
N LYS A 11 -14.63 2.10 16.02
CA LYS A 11 -14.62 0.64 16.19
C LYS A 11 -14.88 -0.07 14.87
N TYR A 12 -15.90 0.36 14.13
CA TYR A 12 -16.24 -0.27 12.84
C TYR A 12 -15.22 0.01 11.75
N MET A 13 -14.63 1.21 11.70
CA MET A 13 -13.51 1.50 10.81
C MET A 13 -12.33 0.56 11.10
N TYR A 14 -12.00 0.36 12.36
CA TYR A 14 -10.89 -0.49 12.79
C TYR A 14 -11.09 -1.94 12.39
N LEU A 15 -12.27 -2.48 12.68
CA LEU A 15 -12.63 -3.84 12.30
C LEU A 15 -12.67 -4.02 10.77
N SER A 16 -13.21 -3.02 10.05
CA SER A 16 -13.20 -3.03 8.59
C SER A 16 -11.79 -3.12 8.02
N ILE A 17 -10.85 -2.35 8.56
CA ILE A 17 -9.46 -2.35 8.12
C ILE A 17 -8.79 -3.70 8.42
N PHE A 18 -9.03 -4.25 9.59
CA PHE A 18 -8.53 -5.55 9.98
C PHE A 18 -9.02 -6.64 9.00
N PHE A 19 -10.34 -6.71 8.75
CA PHE A 19 -10.92 -7.69 7.84
C PHE A 19 -10.46 -7.51 6.40
N TYR A 20 -10.36 -6.27 5.92
CA TYR A 20 -9.83 -5.97 4.58
C TYR A 20 -8.41 -6.46 4.41
N ASN A 21 -7.52 -6.14 5.36
CA ASN A 21 -6.12 -6.53 5.24
C ASN A 21 -5.92 -8.04 5.41
N PHE A 22 -6.76 -8.69 6.21
CA PHE A 22 -6.79 -10.14 6.26
C PHE A 22 -7.14 -10.72 4.88
N ALA A 23 -8.26 -10.31 4.30
CA ALA A 23 -8.74 -10.83 3.02
C ALA A 23 -7.79 -10.50 1.85
N ASN A 24 -7.16 -9.32 1.88
CA ASN A 24 -6.31 -8.83 0.79
C ASN A 24 -4.84 -9.25 0.91
N ALA A 25 -4.44 -9.93 1.99
CA ALA A 25 -3.04 -10.31 2.22
C ALA A 25 -2.48 -11.23 1.15
N LEU A 26 -3.30 -12.13 0.57
CA LEU A 26 -2.88 -12.98 -0.55
C LEU A 26 -2.39 -12.12 -1.72
N ILE A 27 -3.12 -11.06 -2.07
CA ILE A 27 -2.81 -10.20 -3.20
C ILE A 27 -1.64 -9.26 -2.88
N GLU A 28 -1.67 -8.61 -1.73
CA GLU A 28 -0.71 -7.56 -1.35
C GLU A 28 0.64 -8.10 -0.87
N THR A 29 0.65 -9.24 -0.15
CA THR A 29 1.86 -9.78 0.47
C THR A 29 2.46 -10.92 -0.34
N PHE A 30 1.61 -11.78 -0.90
CA PHE A 30 2.04 -12.99 -1.61
C PHE A 30 1.86 -12.90 -3.11
N GLY A 31 1.21 -11.85 -3.65
CA GLY A 31 0.78 -11.76 -5.04
C GLY A 31 1.91 -11.97 -6.04
N THR A 32 3.02 -11.27 -5.92
CA THR A 32 4.18 -11.43 -6.82
C THR A 32 4.79 -12.83 -6.74
N VAL A 33 4.82 -13.41 -5.54
CA VAL A 33 5.33 -14.79 -5.33
C VAL A 33 4.38 -15.82 -5.94
N MET A 34 3.06 -15.63 -5.79
CA MET A 34 2.06 -16.54 -6.38
C MET A 34 2.10 -16.51 -7.90
N LEU A 35 2.22 -15.32 -8.51
CA LEU A 35 2.37 -15.17 -9.96
C LEU A 35 3.67 -15.84 -10.47
N TYR A 36 4.77 -15.69 -9.72
CA TYR A 36 6.03 -16.34 -10.06
C TYR A 36 5.94 -17.87 -9.92
N LYS A 37 5.30 -18.39 -8.85
CA LYS A 37 5.01 -19.84 -8.69
C LYS A 37 4.11 -20.39 -9.79
N ALA A 38 3.19 -19.58 -10.31
CA ALA A 38 2.37 -19.97 -11.46
C ALA A 38 3.17 -20.06 -12.79
N GLY A 39 4.48 -19.72 -12.77
CA GLY A 39 5.35 -19.82 -13.93
C GLY A 39 5.49 -18.52 -14.72
N LEU A 40 4.97 -17.40 -14.25
CA LEU A 40 5.14 -16.11 -14.92
C LEU A 40 6.56 -15.57 -14.71
N PRO A 41 7.28 -15.18 -15.78
CA PRO A 41 8.59 -14.55 -15.64
C PRO A 41 8.49 -13.14 -15.03
N ILE A 42 9.55 -12.68 -14.37
CA ILE A 42 9.57 -11.42 -13.62
C ILE A 42 9.14 -10.22 -14.46
N TYR A 43 9.58 -10.15 -15.72
CA TYR A 43 9.20 -9.05 -16.62
C TYR A 43 7.70 -9.00 -16.92
N VAL A 44 7.01 -10.17 -17.01
CA VAL A 44 5.55 -10.23 -17.19
C VAL A 44 4.84 -9.80 -15.90
N ILE A 45 5.34 -10.20 -14.74
CA ILE A 45 4.79 -9.76 -13.45
C ILE A 45 4.88 -8.24 -13.33
N LEU A 46 6.02 -7.64 -13.71
CA LEU A 46 6.19 -6.19 -13.76
C LEU A 46 5.17 -5.52 -14.70
N LEU A 47 4.93 -6.07 -15.90
CA LEU A 47 3.93 -5.56 -16.85
C LEU A 47 2.50 -5.65 -16.27
N ILE A 48 2.15 -6.74 -15.61
CA ILE A 48 0.84 -6.92 -14.95
C ILE A 48 0.62 -5.82 -13.90
N TYR A 49 1.60 -5.56 -13.05
CA TYR A 49 1.51 -4.49 -12.06
C TYR A 49 1.48 -3.10 -12.70
N GLY A 50 2.26 -2.86 -13.76
CA GLY A 50 2.20 -1.62 -14.53
C GLY A 50 0.80 -1.38 -15.13
N ALA A 51 0.20 -2.39 -15.74
CA ALA A 51 -1.15 -2.32 -16.28
C ALA A 51 -2.23 -2.13 -15.18
N ARG A 52 -2.07 -2.78 -14.01
CA ARG A 52 -2.90 -2.53 -12.82
C ARG A 52 -2.91 -1.05 -12.47
N PHE A 53 -1.73 -0.43 -12.34
CA PHE A 53 -1.62 0.98 -11.95
C PHE A 53 -2.13 1.92 -13.02
N LEU A 54 -2.00 1.58 -14.30
CA LEU A 54 -2.60 2.34 -15.40
C LEU A 54 -4.12 2.43 -15.21
N ILE A 55 -4.77 1.30 -15.00
CA ILE A 55 -6.22 1.23 -14.80
C ILE A 55 -6.62 1.99 -13.52
N THR A 56 -5.91 1.76 -12.41
CA THR A 56 -6.16 2.45 -11.13
C THR A 56 -6.03 3.96 -11.28
N GLY A 57 -5.01 4.46 -12.01
CA GLY A 57 -4.77 5.88 -12.24
C GLY A 57 -5.93 6.58 -12.96
N PHE A 58 -6.48 5.95 -14.00
CA PHE A 58 -7.64 6.47 -14.72
C PHE A 58 -8.95 6.38 -13.92
N ILE A 59 -9.10 5.36 -13.09
CA ILE A 59 -10.35 5.11 -12.36
C ILE A 59 -10.42 5.95 -11.07
N THR A 60 -9.30 6.30 -10.47
CA THR A 60 -9.26 7.07 -9.21
C THR A 60 -10.13 8.33 -9.22
N PRO A 61 -10.03 9.24 -10.22
CA PRO A 61 -10.89 10.43 -10.25
C PRO A 61 -12.37 10.10 -10.53
N LEU A 62 -12.64 9.04 -11.28
CA LEU A 62 -14.03 8.57 -11.51
C LEU A 62 -14.63 8.02 -10.21
N PHE A 63 -13.81 7.40 -9.35
CA PHE A 63 -14.25 6.90 -8.07
C PHE A 63 -14.82 7.99 -7.17
N VAL A 64 -14.20 9.16 -7.10
CA VAL A 64 -14.71 10.30 -6.32
C VAL A 64 -16.11 10.68 -6.80
N ILE A 65 -16.33 10.71 -8.12
CA ILE A 65 -17.63 11.01 -8.72
C ILE A 65 -18.66 9.91 -8.41
N ILE A 66 -18.25 8.66 -8.55
CA ILE A 66 -19.12 7.50 -8.31
C ILE A 66 -19.47 7.40 -6.83
N SER A 67 -18.51 7.58 -5.92
CA SER A 67 -18.74 7.51 -4.48
C SER A 67 -19.70 8.58 -3.98
N ASN A 68 -19.68 9.75 -4.61
CA ASN A 68 -20.64 10.81 -4.31
C ASN A 68 -22.09 10.48 -4.78
N LYS A 69 -22.21 9.65 -5.83
CA LYS A 69 -23.54 9.23 -6.35
C LYS A 69 -24.11 8.00 -5.65
N ILE A 70 -23.33 6.94 -5.52
CA ILE A 70 -23.81 5.65 -5.00
C ILE A 70 -23.43 5.37 -3.54
N GLY A 71 -22.56 6.21 -2.97
CA GLY A 71 -22.04 6.07 -1.61
C GLY A 71 -20.77 5.23 -1.51
N VAL A 72 -19.94 5.54 -0.51
CA VAL A 72 -18.62 4.89 -0.30
C VAL A 72 -18.76 3.40 -0.04
N ALA A 73 -19.78 2.96 0.72
CA ALA A 73 -19.97 1.54 1.05
C ALA A 73 -20.19 0.69 -0.21
N LYS A 74 -20.98 1.17 -1.18
CA LYS A 74 -21.18 0.46 -2.44
C LYS A 74 -19.90 0.40 -3.30
N CYS A 75 -19.11 1.45 -3.27
CA CYS A 75 -17.81 1.46 -3.96
C CYS A 75 -16.83 0.45 -3.36
N ILE A 76 -16.79 0.33 -2.03
CA ILE A 76 -15.98 -0.68 -1.34
C ILE A 76 -16.47 -2.10 -1.69
N LEU A 77 -17.78 -2.31 -1.77
CA LEU A 77 -18.32 -3.59 -2.20
C LEU A 77 -17.87 -3.97 -3.62
N ILE A 78 -17.91 -3.03 -4.56
CA ILE A 78 -17.43 -3.25 -5.92
C ILE A 78 -15.92 -3.60 -5.92
N SER A 79 -15.13 -2.86 -5.17
CA SER A 79 -13.70 -3.16 -5.00
C SER A 79 -13.46 -4.55 -4.42
N ASN A 80 -14.24 -4.96 -3.42
CA ASN A 80 -14.14 -6.29 -2.80
C ASN A 80 -14.47 -7.42 -3.79
N ILE A 81 -15.46 -7.23 -4.65
CA ILE A 81 -15.79 -8.21 -5.70
C ILE A 81 -14.57 -8.42 -6.61
N PHE A 82 -13.92 -7.34 -7.04
CA PHE A 82 -12.71 -7.47 -7.86
C PHE A 82 -11.54 -8.08 -7.08
N SER A 83 -11.41 -7.82 -5.80
CA SER A 83 -10.39 -8.47 -4.95
C SER A 83 -10.66 -9.98 -4.80
N ILE A 84 -11.92 -10.40 -4.70
CA ILE A 84 -12.30 -11.82 -4.68
C ILE A 84 -11.95 -12.49 -6.00
N ILE A 85 -12.26 -11.85 -7.14
CA ILE A 85 -11.90 -12.34 -8.48
C ILE A 85 -10.37 -12.52 -8.59
N ASN A 86 -9.60 -11.55 -8.13
CA ASN A 86 -8.13 -11.63 -8.13
C ASN A 86 -7.61 -12.80 -7.27
N SER A 87 -8.19 -12.97 -6.07
CA SER A 87 -7.80 -14.07 -5.18
C SER A 87 -8.08 -15.44 -5.82
N TYR A 88 -9.20 -15.58 -6.53
CA TYR A 88 -9.51 -16.78 -7.28
C TYR A 88 -8.45 -17.11 -8.35
N PHE A 89 -8.10 -16.12 -9.18
CA PHE A 89 -7.09 -16.31 -10.22
C PHE A 89 -5.69 -16.61 -9.64
N MET A 90 -5.31 -15.98 -8.54
CA MET A 90 -4.02 -16.25 -7.90
C MET A 90 -3.93 -17.66 -7.30
N LEU A 91 -5.06 -18.24 -6.90
CA LEU A 91 -5.12 -19.61 -6.36
C LEU A 91 -5.30 -20.67 -7.46
N ASN A 92 -5.66 -20.27 -8.68
CA ASN A 92 -5.90 -21.16 -9.81
C ASN A 92 -5.11 -20.68 -11.04
N SER A 93 -3.91 -21.22 -11.23
CA SER A 93 -2.99 -20.83 -12.31
C SER A 93 -3.54 -21.10 -13.72
N GLU A 94 -4.30 -22.16 -13.91
CA GLU A 94 -4.90 -22.47 -15.22
C GLU A 94 -5.93 -21.41 -15.60
N SER A 95 -6.81 -21.04 -14.66
CA SER A 95 -7.77 -19.96 -14.86
C SER A 95 -7.09 -18.60 -15.04
N LEU A 96 -5.96 -18.35 -14.37
CA LEU A 96 -5.16 -17.14 -14.49
C LEU A 96 -4.67 -16.96 -15.94
N PHE A 97 -4.04 -17.99 -16.53
CA PHE A 97 -3.51 -17.93 -17.88
C PHE A 97 -4.61 -17.78 -18.93
N ALA A 98 -5.73 -18.50 -18.76
CA ALA A 98 -6.87 -18.40 -19.66
C ALA A 98 -7.54 -17.02 -19.66
N ASN A 99 -7.47 -16.29 -18.53
CA ASN A 99 -8.20 -15.04 -18.31
C ASN A 99 -7.31 -13.88 -17.83
N ILE A 100 -6.07 -13.82 -18.28
CA ILE A 100 -5.08 -12.84 -17.80
C ILE A 100 -5.53 -11.39 -17.96
N ILE A 101 -6.30 -11.08 -19.01
CA ILE A 101 -6.85 -9.74 -19.23
C ILE A 101 -7.87 -9.38 -18.14
N ILE A 102 -8.78 -10.31 -17.81
CA ILE A 102 -9.78 -10.11 -16.75
C ILE A 102 -9.09 -9.96 -15.41
N PHE A 103 -8.05 -10.75 -15.17
CA PHE A 103 -7.24 -10.65 -13.96
C PHE A 103 -6.59 -9.25 -13.84
N VAL A 104 -5.95 -8.74 -14.88
CA VAL A 104 -5.31 -7.42 -14.87
C VAL A 104 -6.32 -6.29 -14.68
N ILE A 105 -7.46 -6.35 -15.37
CA ILE A 105 -8.55 -5.37 -15.21
C ILE A 105 -9.06 -5.39 -13.77
N SER A 106 -9.33 -6.57 -13.21
CA SER A 106 -9.82 -6.69 -11.85
C SER A 106 -8.79 -6.22 -10.82
N MET A 107 -7.48 -6.45 -11.03
CA MET A 107 -6.41 -5.88 -10.20
C MET A 107 -6.42 -4.34 -10.20
N GLY A 108 -6.68 -3.70 -11.33
CA GLY A 108 -6.81 -2.24 -11.41
C GLY A 108 -8.04 -1.72 -10.68
N LEU A 109 -9.17 -2.41 -10.82
CA LEU A 109 -10.45 -2.02 -10.23
C LEU A 109 -10.51 -2.22 -8.70
N MET A 110 -9.75 -3.15 -8.13
CA MET A 110 -9.65 -3.27 -6.67
C MET A 110 -9.08 -2.01 -6.00
N GLY A 111 -8.32 -1.20 -6.73
CA GLY A 111 -7.82 0.09 -6.25
C GLY A 111 -8.90 1.15 -5.96
N LEU A 112 -10.15 0.90 -6.32
CA LEU A 112 -11.29 1.79 -6.04
C LEU A 112 -11.52 2.06 -4.55
N SER A 113 -11.07 1.20 -3.64
CA SER A 113 -11.20 1.39 -2.19
C SER A 113 -10.18 2.37 -1.59
N ASN A 114 -9.06 2.64 -2.26
CA ASN A 114 -7.96 3.45 -1.71
C ASN A 114 -8.36 4.90 -1.36
N PRO A 115 -9.02 5.67 -2.25
CA PRO A 115 -9.44 7.04 -1.92
C PRO A 115 -10.49 7.11 -0.82
N SER A 116 -11.33 6.07 -0.68
CA SER A 116 -12.39 6.05 0.33
C SER A 116 -11.86 5.90 1.74
N SER A 117 -10.81 5.12 1.94
CA SER A 117 -10.19 4.95 3.24
C SER A 117 -9.53 6.27 3.72
N ASP A 118 -8.89 7.01 2.82
CA ASP A 118 -8.29 8.32 3.11
C ASP A 118 -9.36 9.38 3.39
N SER A 119 -10.45 9.40 2.63
CA SER A 119 -11.60 10.29 2.83
C SER A 119 -12.32 10.01 4.15
N LEU A 120 -12.58 8.75 4.48
CA LEU A 120 -13.19 8.35 5.75
C LEU A 120 -12.31 8.78 6.94
N SER A 121 -11.00 8.51 6.89
CA SER A 121 -10.08 8.85 7.97
C SER A 121 -9.97 10.36 8.18
N SER A 122 -9.92 11.14 7.10
CA SER A 122 -9.82 12.61 7.17
C SER A 122 -11.05 13.25 7.80
N LYS A 123 -12.24 12.66 7.58
CA LYS A 123 -13.53 13.18 8.07
C LYS A 123 -13.76 12.92 9.55
N TYR A 124 -13.44 11.72 10.04
CA TYR A 124 -13.77 11.32 11.40
C TYR A 124 -12.66 11.63 12.41
N VAL A 125 -11.42 11.83 11.97
CA VAL A 125 -10.28 11.99 12.88
C VAL A 125 -9.89 13.47 13.04
N LYS A 126 -10.05 14.00 14.27
CA LYS A 126 -9.56 15.34 14.63
C LYS A 126 -8.04 15.40 14.46
N SER A 127 -7.54 16.59 14.03
CA SER A 127 -6.11 16.80 13.74
C SER A 127 -5.16 16.47 14.89
N GLU A 128 -5.59 16.72 16.14
CA GLU A 128 -4.83 16.47 17.37
C GLU A 128 -4.62 14.99 17.68
N HIS A 129 -5.42 14.13 17.03
CA HIS A 129 -5.46 12.71 17.32
C HIS A 129 -5.06 11.83 16.10
N ARG A 130 -4.62 12.44 15.01
CA ARG A 130 -4.30 11.72 13.75
C ARG A 130 -3.16 10.74 13.93
N GLY A 131 -2.12 11.11 14.67
CA GLY A 131 -0.99 10.21 14.92
C GLY A 131 -1.42 8.94 15.66
N LYS A 132 -2.20 9.08 16.72
CA LYS A 132 -2.75 7.93 17.46
C LYS A 132 -3.69 7.07 16.62
N PHE A 133 -4.57 7.70 15.82
CA PHE A 133 -5.46 6.98 14.94
C PHE A 133 -4.68 6.22 13.88
N ASN A 134 -3.71 6.85 13.23
CA ASN A 134 -2.88 6.20 12.21
C ASN A 134 -2.08 5.03 12.80
N SER A 135 -1.54 5.16 14.00
CA SER A 135 -0.85 4.05 14.68
C SER A 135 -1.78 2.87 14.94
N LEU A 136 -2.98 3.13 15.46
CA LEU A 136 -3.99 2.10 15.66
C LEU A 136 -4.45 1.48 14.34
N TYR A 137 -4.65 2.30 13.30
CA TYR A 137 -4.95 1.85 11.94
C TYR A 137 -3.88 0.87 11.42
N PHE A 138 -2.60 1.21 11.59
CA PHE A 138 -1.49 0.33 11.18
C PHE A 138 -1.44 -0.95 12.00
N ILE A 139 -1.72 -0.91 13.31
CA ILE A 139 -1.80 -2.13 14.13
C ILE A 139 -2.90 -3.06 13.61
N GLY A 140 -4.10 -2.55 13.33
CA GLY A 140 -5.19 -3.36 12.76
C GLY A 140 -4.83 -3.96 11.40
N LYS A 141 -4.16 -3.15 10.55
CA LYS A 141 -3.64 -3.60 9.27
C LYS A 141 -2.65 -4.76 9.44
N ILE A 142 -1.64 -4.60 10.30
CA ILE A 142 -0.60 -5.60 10.51
C ILE A 142 -1.19 -6.87 11.12
N LEU A 143 -2.06 -6.77 12.13
CA LEU A 143 -2.70 -7.94 12.76
C LEU A 143 -3.53 -8.74 11.75
N GLY A 144 -4.31 -8.07 10.89
CA GLY A 144 -5.03 -8.74 9.80
C GLY A 144 -4.08 -9.47 8.87
N THR A 145 -2.98 -8.84 8.47
CA THR A 145 -1.98 -9.44 7.58
C THR A 145 -1.22 -10.60 8.25
N VAL A 146 -0.89 -10.52 9.54
CA VAL A 146 -0.23 -11.62 10.30
C VAL A 146 -1.09 -12.88 10.27
N LEU A 147 -2.35 -12.74 10.68
CA LEU A 147 -3.26 -13.89 10.72
C LEU A 147 -3.48 -14.46 9.32
N ALA A 148 -3.70 -13.59 8.33
CA ALA A 148 -3.84 -14.03 6.95
C ALA A 148 -2.60 -14.75 6.43
N SER A 149 -1.40 -14.26 6.74
CA SER A 149 -0.15 -14.89 6.28
C SER A 149 -0.02 -16.32 6.80
N ILE A 150 -0.46 -16.59 8.02
CA ILE A 150 -0.51 -17.95 8.57
C ILE A 150 -1.50 -18.82 7.77
N PHE A 151 -2.70 -18.30 7.48
CA PHE A 151 -3.71 -19.04 6.71
C PHE A 151 -3.28 -19.26 5.25
N VAL A 152 -2.68 -18.25 4.61
CA VAL A 152 -2.16 -18.37 3.24
C VAL A 152 -1.04 -19.40 3.19
N ALA A 153 -0.10 -19.35 4.15
CA ALA A 153 0.98 -20.32 4.22
C ALA A 153 0.42 -21.75 4.37
N TYR A 154 -0.51 -21.95 5.30
CA TYR A 154 -1.15 -23.24 5.51
C TYR A 154 -1.90 -23.71 4.26
N GLY A 155 -2.75 -22.88 3.67
CA GLY A 155 -3.56 -23.22 2.50
C GLY A 155 -2.72 -23.55 1.26
N VAL A 156 -1.62 -22.84 1.04
CA VAL A 156 -0.70 -23.10 -0.09
C VAL A 156 0.16 -24.34 0.15
N ILE A 157 0.63 -24.58 1.39
CA ILE A 157 1.46 -25.74 1.74
C ILE A 157 0.61 -27.03 1.72
N SER A 158 -0.61 -26.97 2.26
CA SER A 158 -1.54 -28.12 2.29
C SER A 158 -2.31 -28.33 0.98
N ASN A 159 -2.10 -27.50 -0.02
CA ASN A 159 -2.84 -27.47 -1.29
C ASN A 159 -4.37 -27.34 -1.11
N ASN A 160 -4.81 -26.74 -0.01
CA ASN A 160 -6.25 -26.56 0.31
C ASN A 160 -6.73 -25.15 -0.12
N THR A 161 -6.70 -24.91 -1.43
CA THR A 161 -7.04 -23.62 -2.03
C THR A 161 -8.51 -23.24 -1.85
N VAL A 162 -9.42 -24.23 -1.79
CA VAL A 162 -10.87 -24.00 -1.61
C VAL A 162 -11.15 -23.39 -0.24
N VAL A 163 -10.59 -23.98 0.82
CA VAL A 163 -10.77 -23.44 2.18
C VAL A 163 -10.17 -22.03 2.28
N LEU A 164 -8.98 -21.83 1.73
CA LEU A 164 -8.34 -20.51 1.73
C LEU A 164 -9.20 -19.47 1.01
N PHE A 165 -9.72 -19.81 -0.16
CA PHE A 165 -10.61 -18.92 -0.92
C PHE A 165 -11.89 -18.58 -0.14
N THR A 166 -12.53 -19.60 0.45
CA THR A 166 -13.75 -19.41 1.26
C THR A 166 -13.50 -18.45 2.42
N VAL A 167 -12.40 -18.61 3.14
CA VAL A 167 -12.01 -17.74 4.24
C VAL A 167 -11.83 -16.29 3.75
N ILE A 168 -11.14 -16.08 2.62
CA ILE A 168 -10.95 -14.75 2.02
C ILE A 168 -12.31 -14.10 1.72
N VAL A 169 -13.24 -14.82 1.10
CA VAL A 169 -14.60 -14.32 0.77
C VAL A 169 -15.35 -13.92 2.05
N VAL A 170 -15.33 -14.75 3.08
CA VAL A 170 -15.98 -14.46 4.37
C VAL A 170 -15.42 -13.17 4.97
N PHE A 171 -14.13 -12.95 4.94
CA PHE A 171 -13.52 -11.74 5.51
C PHE A 171 -13.84 -10.48 4.69
N PHE A 172 -13.99 -10.56 3.37
CA PHE A 172 -14.51 -9.45 2.57
C PHE A 172 -15.98 -9.12 2.90
N ILE A 173 -16.81 -10.12 3.14
CA ILE A 173 -18.20 -9.93 3.58
C ILE A 173 -18.22 -9.25 4.96
N LEU A 174 -17.43 -9.72 5.91
CA LEU A 174 -17.31 -9.12 7.25
C LEU A 174 -16.84 -7.66 7.16
N GLN A 175 -15.86 -7.37 6.31
CA GLN A 175 -15.43 -5.99 6.05
C GLN A 175 -16.60 -5.13 5.58
N TYR A 176 -17.37 -5.59 4.60
CA TYR A 176 -18.50 -4.85 4.06
C TYR A 176 -19.57 -4.59 5.12
N ILE A 177 -19.90 -5.59 5.95
CA ILE A 177 -20.84 -5.44 7.06
C ILE A 177 -20.37 -4.34 8.04
N MET A 178 -19.06 -4.27 8.34
CA MET A 178 -18.51 -3.23 9.21
C MET A 178 -18.62 -1.83 8.59
N ILE A 179 -18.38 -1.70 7.29
CA ILE A 179 -18.51 -0.41 6.58
C ILE A 179 -19.96 0.09 6.57
N LEU A 180 -20.95 -0.79 6.44
CA LEU A 180 -22.36 -0.41 6.49
C LEU A 180 -22.78 0.18 7.85
N GLN A 181 -22.04 -0.10 8.92
CA GLN A 181 -22.32 0.46 10.25
C GLN A 181 -21.78 1.90 10.43
N ILE A 182 -21.03 2.41 9.43
CA ILE A 182 -20.48 3.77 9.45
C ILE A 182 -21.46 4.70 8.75
N ASP A 183 -22.00 5.66 9.49
CA ASP A 183 -22.91 6.67 8.93
C ASP A 183 -22.13 7.67 8.06
N TYR A 184 -21.97 7.35 6.77
CA TYR A 184 -21.29 8.20 5.81
C TYR A 184 -22.28 9.05 5.03
N LYS A 185 -22.32 10.34 5.32
CA LYS A 185 -23.04 11.32 4.49
C LYS A 185 -22.11 11.81 3.38
N PRO A 186 -22.43 11.52 2.10
CA PRO A 186 -21.63 12.02 0.99
C PRO A 186 -21.60 13.55 1.02
N GLN A 187 -20.41 14.13 0.87
CA GLN A 187 -20.30 15.58 0.71
C GLN A 187 -20.65 15.92 -0.75
N LYS A 188 -21.54 16.88 -0.96
CA LYS A 188 -21.83 17.45 -2.28
C LYS A 188 -20.64 18.32 -2.76
N LYS A 189 -19.50 17.74 -3.07
CA LYS A 189 -18.37 18.45 -3.63
C LYS A 189 -18.14 18.06 -5.08
N SER A 190 -17.91 19.06 -5.91
CA SER A 190 -17.87 19.01 -7.36
C SER A 190 -16.47 18.86 -7.93
N SER A 191 -15.66 17.90 -7.44
CA SER A 191 -14.46 17.56 -8.19
C SER A 191 -14.87 16.80 -9.44
N THR A 192 -14.59 17.37 -10.60
CA THR A 192 -14.85 16.72 -11.88
C THR A 192 -13.59 15.98 -12.35
N PHE A 193 -13.77 14.95 -13.18
CA PHE A 193 -12.65 14.26 -13.82
C PHE A 193 -11.68 15.23 -14.53
N ASN A 194 -12.24 16.18 -15.27
CA ASN A 194 -11.48 17.21 -15.98
C ASN A 194 -10.70 18.13 -15.02
N ALA A 195 -11.26 18.46 -13.85
CA ALA A 195 -10.57 19.27 -12.85
C ALA A 195 -9.33 18.52 -12.31
N SER A 196 -9.45 17.21 -12.03
CA SER A 196 -8.33 16.39 -11.57
C SER A 196 -7.21 16.31 -12.62
N ILE A 197 -7.54 16.08 -13.89
CA ILE A 197 -6.56 16.05 -14.98
C ILE A 197 -5.91 17.42 -15.17
N LYS A 198 -6.71 18.49 -15.23
CA LYS A 198 -6.19 19.86 -15.38
C LYS A 198 -5.24 20.22 -14.24
N TYR A 199 -5.59 19.88 -13.00
CA TYR A 199 -4.73 20.12 -11.85
C TYR A 199 -3.46 19.26 -11.90
N LEU A 200 -3.56 17.98 -12.31
CA LEU A 200 -2.41 17.10 -12.49
C LEU A 200 -1.39 17.67 -13.49
N LEU A 201 -1.87 18.19 -14.61
CA LEU A 201 -1.00 18.70 -15.68
C LEU A 201 -0.41 20.08 -15.39
N HIS A 202 -1.20 21.00 -14.85
CA HIS A 202 -0.82 22.43 -14.76
C HIS A 202 -0.33 22.86 -13.37
N SER A 203 -0.66 22.15 -12.30
CA SER A 203 -0.22 22.53 -10.97
C SER A 203 1.27 22.21 -10.75
N LYS A 204 2.04 23.18 -10.25
CA LYS A 204 3.45 23.04 -9.83
C LYS A 204 3.57 22.54 -8.37
N SER A 205 2.58 21.84 -7.86
CA SER A 205 2.54 21.42 -6.46
C SER A 205 3.64 20.40 -6.12
N LYS A 206 4.44 20.68 -5.08
CA LYS A 206 5.43 19.77 -4.50
C LYS A 206 4.81 18.43 -4.05
N TYR A 207 3.55 18.47 -3.71
CA TYR A 207 2.73 17.31 -3.36
C TYR A 207 2.80 16.19 -4.41
N LYS A 208 2.69 16.53 -5.70
CA LYS A 208 2.80 15.53 -6.79
C LYS A 208 4.17 14.87 -6.83
N ILE A 209 5.23 15.64 -6.57
CA ILE A 209 6.62 15.13 -6.56
C ILE A 209 6.79 14.09 -5.44
N ILE A 210 6.28 14.37 -4.25
CA ILE A 210 6.34 13.42 -3.13
C ILE A 210 5.60 12.12 -3.47
N TYR A 211 4.41 12.21 -4.09
CA TYR A 211 3.67 11.03 -4.52
C TYR A 211 4.41 10.25 -5.63
N ALA A 212 4.98 10.94 -6.61
CA ALA A 212 5.77 10.31 -7.66
C ALA A 212 6.99 9.57 -7.09
N LEU A 213 7.71 10.19 -6.16
CA LEU A 213 8.86 9.55 -5.50
C LEU A 213 8.47 8.33 -4.65
N ARG A 214 7.25 8.24 -4.11
CA ARG A 214 6.75 7.06 -3.39
C ARG A 214 6.66 5.79 -4.25
N THR A 215 6.62 5.93 -5.56
CA THR A 215 6.57 4.81 -6.51
C THR A 215 7.63 3.76 -6.22
N SER A 216 8.89 4.16 -6.02
CA SER A 216 9.99 3.22 -5.78
C SER A 216 9.81 2.41 -4.49
N HIS A 217 9.19 3.00 -3.46
CA HIS A 217 8.88 2.30 -2.21
C HIS A 217 7.76 1.29 -2.39
N ILE A 218 6.77 1.59 -3.23
CA ILE A 218 5.71 0.65 -3.54
C ILE A 218 6.26 -0.53 -4.33
N ILE A 219 7.13 -0.26 -5.31
CA ILE A 219 7.80 -1.31 -6.09
C ILE A 219 8.67 -2.19 -5.18
N GLU A 220 9.48 -1.61 -4.32
CA GLU A 220 10.27 -2.35 -3.33
C GLU A 220 9.37 -3.24 -2.47
N ARG A 221 8.30 -2.70 -1.90
CA ARG A 221 7.35 -3.44 -1.07
C ARG A 221 6.71 -4.63 -1.79
N LEU A 222 6.40 -4.49 -3.07
CA LEU A 222 5.79 -5.54 -3.88
C LEU A 222 6.80 -6.62 -4.30
N PHE A 223 8.06 -6.24 -4.56
CA PHE A 223 9.05 -7.14 -5.15
C PHE A 223 10.07 -7.69 -4.17
N VAL A 224 10.26 -7.09 -2.98
CA VAL A 224 11.10 -7.68 -1.92
C VAL A 224 10.60 -9.06 -1.49
N PRO A 225 9.29 -9.32 -1.31
CA PRO A 225 8.80 -10.67 -1.04
C PRO A 225 9.22 -11.68 -2.11
N LEU A 226 9.11 -11.31 -3.38
CA LEU A 226 9.55 -12.16 -4.49
C LEU A 226 11.06 -12.42 -4.45
N TYR A 227 11.87 -11.38 -4.23
CA TYR A 227 13.32 -11.54 -4.07
C TYR A 227 13.69 -12.52 -2.95
N ILE A 228 13.05 -12.39 -1.79
CA ILE A 228 13.28 -13.29 -0.65
C ILE A 228 12.88 -14.73 -1.00
N TYR A 229 11.73 -14.91 -1.66
CA TYR A 229 11.29 -16.23 -2.10
C TYR A 229 12.28 -16.87 -3.06
N ILE A 230 12.81 -16.11 -4.04
CA ILE A 230 13.83 -16.61 -4.98
C ILE A 230 15.11 -17.01 -4.26
N VAL A 231 15.54 -16.26 -3.25
CA VAL A 231 16.77 -16.60 -2.49
C VAL A 231 16.55 -17.80 -1.56
N LEU A 232 15.39 -17.90 -0.92
CA LEU A 232 15.08 -19.01 0.00
C LEU A 232 14.75 -20.30 -0.74
N GLN A 233 14.11 -20.20 -1.91
CA GLN A 233 13.63 -21.33 -2.74
C GLN A 233 12.69 -22.31 -2.01
N ASP A 234 12.13 -21.87 -0.88
CA ASP A 234 11.23 -22.64 -0.04
C ASP A 234 10.08 -21.73 0.43
N PHE A 235 8.85 -22.10 0.06
CA PHE A 235 7.66 -21.31 0.41
C PHE A 235 7.38 -21.34 1.92
N LYS A 236 7.69 -22.42 2.62
CA LYS A 236 7.53 -22.54 4.07
C LYS A 236 8.49 -21.57 4.79
N ALA A 237 9.77 -21.62 4.43
CA ALA A 237 10.78 -20.72 4.99
C ALA A 237 10.43 -19.24 4.70
N PHE A 238 10.02 -18.92 3.46
CA PHE A 238 9.55 -17.61 3.07
C PHE A 238 8.38 -17.14 3.94
N SER A 239 7.36 -17.98 4.12
CA SER A 239 6.18 -17.65 4.92
C SER A 239 6.53 -17.38 6.38
N VAL A 240 7.44 -18.15 6.98
CA VAL A 240 7.94 -17.92 8.34
C VAL A 240 8.60 -16.55 8.45
N VAL A 241 9.45 -16.17 7.49
CA VAL A 241 10.11 -14.86 7.48
C VAL A 241 9.08 -13.74 7.43
N ILE A 242 8.05 -13.85 6.59
CA ILE A 242 6.97 -12.87 6.50
C ILE A 242 6.21 -12.74 7.83
N VAL A 243 5.79 -13.86 8.44
CA VAL A 243 5.05 -13.86 9.70
C VAL A 243 5.89 -13.24 10.83
N VAL A 244 7.14 -13.64 10.96
CA VAL A 244 8.07 -13.09 11.97
C VAL A 244 8.26 -11.59 11.77
N SER A 245 8.51 -11.14 10.53
CA SER A 245 8.62 -9.71 10.21
C SER A 245 7.38 -8.93 10.66
N LEU A 246 6.19 -9.43 10.35
CA LEU A 246 4.93 -8.78 10.69
C LEU A 246 4.68 -8.72 12.22
N ILE A 247 5.05 -9.76 12.97
CA ILE A 247 4.95 -9.75 14.44
C ILE A 247 5.84 -8.65 15.03
N PHE A 248 7.09 -8.55 14.58
CA PHE A 248 7.98 -7.47 15.00
C PHE A 248 7.46 -6.08 14.64
N GLN A 249 6.77 -5.93 13.48
CA GLN A 249 6.12 -4.67 13.12
C GLN A 249 5.06 -4.23 14.13
N VAL A 250 4.24 -5.15 14.67
CA VAL A 250 3.25 -4.81 15.71
C VAL A 250 3.93 -4.18 16.92
N ILE A 251 5.02 -4.80 17.37
CA ILE A 251 5.79 -4.32 18.52
C ILE A 251 6.37 -2.92 18.24
N THR A 252 7.02 -2.76 17.10
CA THR A 252 7.69 -1.52 16.69
C THR A 252 6.71 -0.36 16.53
N VAL A 253 5.59 -0.57 15.81
CA VAL A 253 4.58 0.48 15.61
C VAL A 253 3.94 0.90 16.94
N THR A 254 3.73 -0.05 17.86
CA THR A 254 3.19 0.26 19.20
C THR A 254 4.14 1.12 20.02
N LEU A 255 5.44 0.86 19.96
CA LEU A 255 6.46 1.62 20.66
C LEU A 255 6.67 3.01 20.05
N ILE A 256 6.78 3.08 18.73
CA ILE A 256 7.11 4.33 18.01
C ILE A 256 5.92 5.28 17.95
N GLY A 257 4.68 4.78 17.91
CA GLY A 257 3.48 5.64 17.92
C GLY A 257 3.42 6.62 19.08
N LYS A 258 4.12 6.32 20.18
CA LYS A 258 4.27 7.23 21.34
C LYS A 258 5.33 8.33 21.11
N TYR A 259 6.31 8.11 20.23
CA TYR A 259 7.42 9.02 19.99
C TYR A 259 7.23 9.88 18.72
N ALA A 260 6.46 9.39 17.74
CA ALA A 260 6.23 10.06 16.47
C ALA A 260 5.54 11.44 16.60
N ASP A 261 4.78 11.64 17.67
CA ASP A 261 4.09 12.91 17.94
C ASP A 261 5.04 14.03 18.43
N LYS A 262 6.27 13.70 18.87
CA LYS A 262 7.15 14.67 19.54
C LYS A 262 8.11 15.42 18.60
N ASP A 263 8.71 14.76 17.62
CA ASP A 263 9.63 15.40 16.65
C ASP A 263 9.72 14.61 15.34
N ILE A 264 8.74 14.83 14.48
CA ILE A 264 8.59 14.15 13.18
C ILE A 264 9.83 14.33 12.30
N LYS A 265 10.47 15.52 12.34
CA LYS A 265 11.57 15.87 11.44
C LYS A 265 12.87 15.13 11.75
N LYS A 266 13.25 15.09 13.03
CA LYS A 266 14.47 14.42 13.49
C LYS A 266 14.34 12.90 13.34
N SER A 267 13.15 12.38 13.68
CA SER A 267 12.79 10.98 13.50
C SER A 267 12.86 10.56 12.03
N ASN A 268 12.33 11.37 11.10
CA ASN A 268 12.31 11.04 9.67
C ASN A 268 13.72 10.92 9.08
N ASN A 269 14.65 11.82 9.43
CA ASN A 269 16.03 11.75 8.94
C ASN A 269 16.73 10.47 9.40
N LEU A 270 16.63 10.12 10.69
CA LEU A 270 17.26 8.93 11.24
C LEU A 270 16.71 7.66 10.58
N VAL A 271 15.38 7.55 10.50
CA VAL A 271 14.72 6.39 9.90
C VAL A 271 15.09 6.24 8.42
N SER A 272 15.19 7.33 7.69
CA SER A 272 15.59 7.31 6.28
C SER A 272 17.03 6.83 6.09
N MET A 273 17.95 7.29 6.93
CA MET A 273 19.35 6.81 6.89
C MET A 273 19.45 5.31 7.19
N MET A 274 18.74 4.86 8.24
CA MET A 274 18.67 3.44 8.57
C MET A 274 18.05 2.61 7.43
N ARG A 275 16.99 3.13 6.79
CA ARG A 275 16.36 2.46 5.65
C ARG A 275 17.32 2.32 4.46
N ILE A 276 18.05 3.38 4.10
CA ILE A 276 19.07 3.32 3.04
C ILE A 276 20.09 2.23 3.36
N PHE A 277 20.60 2.19 4.60
CA PHE A 277 21.55 1.18 5.03
C PHE A 277 21.00 -0.26 4.90
N ILE A 278 19.75 -0.49 5.33
CA ILE A 278 19.09 -1.78 5.20
C ILE A 278 18.89 -2.17 3.73
N THR A 279 18.47 -1.23 2.88
CA THR A 279 18.32 -1.50 1.44
C THR A 279 19.67 -1.81 0.78
N MET A 280 20.75 -1.16 1.22
CA MET A 280 22.10 -1.50 0.75
C MET A 280 22.53 -2.93 1.09
N ILE A 281 22.09 -3.49 2.22
CA ILE A 281 22.42 -4.88 2.59
C ILE A 281 21.88 -5.87 1.55
N TYR A 282 20.72 -5.62 0.94
CA TYR A 282 20.20 -6.46 -0.13
C TYR A 282 21.06 -6.46 -1.39
N LEU A 283 21.83 -5.40 -1.63
CA LEU A 283 22.74 -5.29 -2.77
C LEU A 283 24.01 -6.14 -2.61
N PHE A 284 24.50 -6.32 -1.37
CA PHE A 284 25.81 -6.90 -1.12
C PHE A 284 25.78 -8.36 -0.63
N LYS A 285 24.67 -8.85 -0.09
CA LYS A 285 24.65 -10.16 0.58
C LYS A 285 23.42 -11.00 0.19
N LYS A 286 23.68 -12.16 -0.44
CA LYS A 286 22.65 -13.17 -0.78
C LYS A 286 22.54 -14.29 0.29
N ASN A 287 23.00 -14.07 1.52
CA ASN A 287 22.89 -15.08 2.57
C ASN A 287 21.45 -15.13 3.10
N ARG A 288 20.86 -16.34 3.17
CA ARG A 288 19.47 -16.58 3.59
C ARG A 288 19.15 -15.98 4.96
N MET A 289 20.04 -16.14 5.95
CA MET A 289 19.85 -15.63 7.31
C MET A 289 19.89 -14.10 7.33
N ILE A 290 20.89 -13.50 6.65
CA ILE A 290 21.05 -12.04 6.59
C ILE A 290 19.84 -11.40 5.91
N ILE A 291 19.34 -11.97 4.81
CA ILE A 291 18.17 -11.47 4.10
C ILE A 291 16.91 -11.56 4.96
N SER A 292 16.74 -12.63 5.73
CA SER A 292 15.59 -12.80 6.64
C SER A 292 15.62 -11.77 7.78
N ILE A 293 16.75 -11.54 8.40
CA ILE A 293 16.92 -10.50 9.42
C ILE A 293 16.71 -9.11 8.82
N ASN A 294 17.31 -8.86 7.65
CA ASN A 294 17.20 -7.60 6.94
C ASN A 294 15.75 -7.26 6.58
N LYS A 295 14.98 -8.26 6.13
CA LYS A 295 13.53 -8.11 5.88
C LYS A 295 12.80 -7.67 7.15
N THR A 296 13.03 -8.35 8.26
CA THR A 296 12.37 -8.04 9.54
C THR A 296 12.67 -6.60 9.98
N ILE A 297 13.92 -6.16 9.93
CA ILE A 297 14.32 -4.79 10.31
C ILE A 297 13.79 -3.79 9.28
N GLY A 298 13.91 -4.08 7.99
CA GLY A 298 13.50 -3.21 6.89
C GLY A 298 12.01 -2.90 6.92
N ASP A 299 11.17 -3.91 7.11
CA ASP A 299 9.71 -3.74 7.20
C ASP A 299 9.30 -2.86 8.39
N ASN A 300 10.03 -2.97 9.50
CA ASN A 300 9.79 -2.14 10.68
C ASN A 300 10.12 -0.67 10.39
N LEU A 301 11.27 -0.40 9.79
CA LEU A 301 11.69 0.96 9.42
C LEU A 301 10.78 1.54 8.34
N GLU A 302 10.33 0.73 7.38
CA GLU A 302 9.41 1.17 6.34
C GLU A 302 8.10 1.68 6.93
N LYS A 303 7.53 1.01 7.93
CA LYS A 303 6.29 1.45 8.57
C LYS A 303 6.44 2.77 9.31
N VAL A 304 7.54 2.98 9.98
CA VAL A 304 7.85 4.27 10.62
C VAL A 304 7.99 5.37 9.58
N TYR A 305 8.72 5.09 8.51
CA TYR A 305 8.93 6.02 7.42
C TYR A 305 7.62 6.36 6.69
N GLU A 306 6.80 5.36 6.35
CA GLU A 306 5.49 5.53 5.71
C GLU A 306 4.56 6.40 6.57
N THR A 307 4.54 6.17 7.89
CA THR A 307 3.74 6.98 8.83
C THR A 307 4.18 8.45 8.80
N SER A 308 5.48 8.71 8.79
CA SER A 308 6.04 10.05 8.74
C SER A 308 5.70 10.77 7.44
N ILE A 309 5.83 10.10 6.28
CA ILE A 309 5.46 10.64 4.98
C ILE A 309 3.97 10.95 4.93
N GLN A 310 3.13 10.00 5.37
CA GLN A 310 1.68 10.16 5.35
C GLN A 310 1.23 11.34 6.20
N THR A 311 1.85 11.54 7.37
CA THR A 311 1.58 12.69 8.23
C THR A 311 2.00 14.00 7.54
N SER A 312 3.14 14.02 6.87
CA SER A 312 3.61 15.18 6.10
C SER A 312 2.66 15.52 4.97
N ILE A 313 2.21 14.54 4.19
CA ILE A 313 1.23 14.69 3.12
C ILE A 313 -0.09 15.26 3.66
N GLN A 314 -0.62 14.71 4.75
CA GLN A 314 -1.85 15.21 5.37
C GLN A 314 -1.73 16.66 5.84
N ASN A 315 -0.56 17.06 6.32
CA ASN A 315 -0.28 18.44 6.71
C ASN A 315 -0.24 19.39 5.49
N ILE A 316 0.31 18.94 4.35
CA ILE A 316 0.30 19.69 3.09
C ILE A 316 -1.13 19.89 2.60
N ILE A 317 -1.91 18.82 2.54
CA ILE A 317 -3.32 18.86 2.12
C ILE A 317 -4.12 19.84 3.00
N LYS A 318 -3.95 19.76 4.32
CA LYS A 318 -4.68 20.64 5.25
C LYS A 318 -4.36 22.12 5.08
N LYS A 319 -3.12 22.46 4.69
CA LYS A 319 -2.69 23.84 4.47
C LYS A 319 -3.07 24.35 3.08
N SER A 320 -3.44 23.49 2.17
CA SER A 320 -3.92 23.87 0.85
C SER A 320 -5.33 24.48 0.96
N LYS A 321 -5.60 25.49 0.13
CA LYS A 321 -6.94 26.07 -0.06
C LYS A 321 -7.82 25.20 -0.98
N GLU A 322 -7.23 24.21 -1.61
CA GLU A 322 -7.87 23.32 -2.57
C GLU A 322 -8.71 22.23 -1.87
N ASP A 323 -9.62 21.64 -2.62
CA ASP A 323 -10.45 20.54 -2.14
C ASP A 323 -9.61 19.30 -1.81
N ASN A 324 -9.79 18.75 -0.60
CA ASN A 324 -9.04 17.59 -0.12
C ASN A 324 -9.25 16.36 -1.02
N ASP A 325 -10.47 16.16 -1.56
CA ASP A 325 -10.78 15.03 -2.43
C ASP A 325 -10.09 15.18 -3.79
N LEU A 326 -10.01 16.42 -4.32
CA LEU A 326 -9.26 16.74 -5.53
C LEU A 326 -7.76 16.43 -5.33
N LEU A 327 -7.18 16.93 -4.24
CA LEU A 327 -5.75 16.72 -3.95
C LEU A 327 -5.43 15.23 -3.74
N SER A 328 -6.27 14.50 -3.01
CA SER A 328 -6.09 13.06 -2.80
C SER A 328 -6.15 12.30 -4.13
N SER A 329 -7.14 12.62 -4.99
CA SER A 329 -7.28 12.04 -6.32
C SER A 329 -6.04 12.31 -7.19
N VAL A 330 -5.59 13.57 -7.26
CA VAL A 330 -4.42 13.98 -8.06
C VAL A 330 -3.14 13.33 -7.55
N GLY A 331 -2.97 13.22 -6.23
CA GLY A 331 -1.83 12.51 -5.64
C GLY A 331 -1.78 11.04 -6.06
N GLN A 332 -2.90 10.34 -5.95
CA GLN A 332 -3.00 8.94 -6.38
C GLN A 332 -2.79 8.78 -7.90
N MET A 333 -3.33 9.68 -8.72
CA MET A 333 -3.07 9.69 -10.17
C MET A 333 -1.58 9.87 -10.47
N SER A 334 -0.93 10.86 -9.81
CA SER A 334 0.51 11.12 -9.98
C SER A 334 1.34 9.89 -9.62
N LEU A 335 1.02 9.23 -8.50
CA LEU A 335 1.64 7.97 -8.09
C LEU A 335 1.46 6.90 -9.17
N CYS A 336 0.21 6.60 -9.54
CA CYS A 336 -0.11 5.52 -10.47
C CYS A 336 0.53 5.72 -11.85
N PHE A 337 0.49 6.92 -12.43
CA PHE A 337 1.12 7.18 -13.73
C PHE A 337 2.65 7.10 -13.68
N THR A 338 3.26 7.52 -12.57
CA THR A 338 4.71 7.32 -12.38
C THR A 338 5.04 5.83 -12.26
N GLU A 339 4.21 5.07 -11.55
CA GLU A 339 4.36 3.60 -11.45
C GLU A 339 4.30 2.93 -12.81
N VAL A 340 3.35 3.31 -13.67
CA VAL A 340 3.26 2.76 -15.04
C VAL A 340 4.58 2.92 -15.81
N VAL A 341 5.14 4.13 -15.78
CA VAL A 341 6.41 4.41 -16.48
C VAL A 341 7.55 3.59 -15.89
N VAL A 342 7.68 3.58 -14.57
CA VAL A 342 8.77 2.85 -13.89
C VAL A 342 8.63 1.35 -14.09
N PHE A 343 7.42 0.79 -13.96
CA PHE A 343 7.20 -0.65 -14.21
C PHE A 343 7.48 -1.04 -15.66
N ALA A 344 7.12 -0.22 -16.64
CA ALA A 344 7.43 -0.47 -18.05
C ALA A 344 8.95 -0.51 -18.29
N VAL A 345 9.68 0.46 -17.74
CA VAL A 345 11.15 0.50 -17.84
C VAL A 345 11.77 -0.71 -17.16
N LEU A 346 11.34 -1.04 -15.92
CA LEU A 346 11.84 -2.21 -15.19
C LEU A 346 11.51 -3.51 -15.92
N ALA A 347 10.35 -3.64 -16.56
CA ALA A 347 9.99 -4.82 -17.33
C ALA A 347 10.90 -5.01 -18.56
N ILE A 348 11.21 -3.93 -19.26
CA ILE A 348 12.17 -3.97 -20.37
C ILE A 348 13.54 -4.40 -19.85
N LEU A 349 14.05 -3.81 -18.79
CA LEU A 349 15.33 -4.18 -18.20
C LEU A 349 15.33 -5.63 -17.69
N ALA A 350 14.26 -6.08 -17.03
CA ALA A 350 14.15 -7.44 -16.50
C ALA A 350 14.21 -8.51 -17.60
N LYS A 351 13.75 -8.19 -18.82
CA LYS A 351 13.86 -9.09 -19.98
C LYS A 351 15.32 -9.38 -20.37
N PHE A 352 16.23 -8.41 -20.14
CA PHE A 352 17.65 -8.54 -20.49
C PHE A 352 18.50 -9.04 -19.32
N ILE A 353 18.24 -8.57 -18.08
CA ILE A 353 19.08 -8.84 -16.91
C ILE A 353 18.47 -9.86 -15.93
N GLY A 354 17.26 -10.36 -16.20
CA GLY A 354 16.59 -11.36 -15.37
C GLY A 354 16.47 -10.92 -13.91
N GLU A 355 16.93 -11.76 -12.98
CA GLU A 355 16.91 -11.47 -11.54
C GLU A 355 17.78 -10.27 -11.14
N GLY A 356 18.72 -9.82 -11.98
CA GLY A 356 19.49 -8.61 -11.75
C GLY A 356 18.63 -7.35 -11.59
N ILE A 357 17.36 -7.40 -12.01
CA ILE A 357 16.41 -6.30 -11.85
C ILE A 357 16.19 -5.90 -10.39
N PHE A 358 16.35 -6.82 -9.44
CA PHE A 358 16.20 -6.49 -8.01
C PHE A 358 17.23 -5.48 -7.55
N TYR A 359 18.45 -5.52 -8.08
CA TYR A 359 19.47 -4.50 -7.76
C TYR A 359 19.05 -3.11 -8.24
N VAL A 360 18.45 -3.03 -9.44
CA VAL A 360 17.91 -1.77 -9.96
C VAL A 360 16.78 -1.25 -9.07
N ILE A 361 15.87 -2.12 -8.63
CA ILE A 361 14.77 -1.76 -7.71
C ILE A 361 15.32 -1.21 -6.39
N PHE A 362 16.33 -1.83 -5.81
CA PHE A 362 16.94 -1.37 -4.56
C PHE A 362 17.64 -0.02 -4.73
N ILE A 363 18.38 0.20 -5.81
CA ILE A 363 19.02 1.48 -6.11
C ILE A 363 17.96 2.59 -6.29
N LEU A 364 16.89 2.33 -7.02
CA LEU A 364 15.79 3.27 -7.18
C LEU A 364 15.13 3.63 -5.84
N SER A 365 14.98 2.65 -4.95
CA SER A 365 14.43 2.88 -3.61
C SER A 365 15.34 3.78 -2.76
N ILE A 366 16.65 3.60 -2.83
CA ILE A 366 17.62 4.47 -2.15
C ILE A 366 17.53 5.90 -2.66
N ILE A 367 17.56 6.10 -3.99
CA ILE A 367 17.47 7.41 -4.63
C ILE A 367 16.17 8.11 -4.24
N SER A 368 15.07 7.39 -4.26
CA SER A 368 13.75 7.88 -3.89
C SER A 368 13.67 8.30 -2.42
N THR A 369 14.26 7.51 -1.51
CA THR A 369 14.32 7.86 -0.08
C THR A 369 15.06 9.18 0.14
N ILE A 370 16.17 9.41 -0.56
CA ILE A 370 16.92 10.66 -0.52
C ILE A 370 16.06 11.80 -1.07
N GLY A 371 15.40 11.61 -2.23
CA GLY A 371 14.56 12.61 -2.87
C GLY A 371 13.39 13.07 -2.00
N ILE A 372 12.67 12.13 -1.39
CA ILE A 372 11.56 12.45 -0.47
C ILE A 372 12.04 13.28 0.72
N ASN A 373 13.19 12.91 1.31
CA ASN A 373 13.74 13.66 2.43
C ASN A 373 14.12 15.08 2.06
N LEU A 374 14.68 15.29 0.88
CA LEU A 374 15.02 16.62 0.39
C LEU A 374 13.76 17.48 0.20
N GLU A 375 12.70 16.92 -0.39
CA GLU A 375 11.45 17.67 -0.59
C GLU A 375 10.74 18.00 0.72
N ILE A 376 10.70 17.08 1.69
CA ILE A 376 10.14 17.36 3.03
C ILE A 376 10.96 18.45 3.77
N LYS A 377 12.29 18.47 3.62
CA LYS A 377 13.13 19.51 4.22
C LYS A 377 12.87 20.89 3.61
N LYS A 378 12.74 20.99 2.30
CA LYS A 378 12.44 22.26 1.60
C LYS A 378 11.11 22.84 2.08
N GLU A 379 10.09 22.00 2.22
CA GLU A 379 8.77 22.45 2.68
C GLU A 379 8.80 23.02 4.09
N THR A 380 9.55 22.37 5.00
CA THR A 380 9.70 22.85 6.38
C THR A 380 10.50 24.16 6.48
N HIS A 381 11.38 24.46 5.52
CA HIS A 381 12.12 25.71 5.46
C HIS A 381 11.24 26.85 4.95
N ASP A 382 10.47 26.61 3.88
CA ASP A 382 9.54 27.60 3.31
C ASP A 382 8.45 28.02 4.32
N LEU A 383 8.16 27.19 5.31
CA LEU A 383 7.21 27.49 6.38
C LEU A 383 7.81 28.37 7.48
N LYS A 384 9.12 28.28 7.75
CA LYS A 384 9.79 29.16 8.72
C LYS A 384 10.03 30.57 8.18
N CYS A 385 10.17 30.71 6.86
CA CYS A 385 10.36 32.02 6.21
C CYS A 385 9.04 32.80 5.99
N LYS A 386 7.88 32.19 6.26
CA LYS A 386 6.54 32.82 6.14
C LYS A 386 5.87 33.14 7.47
N LEU A 387 6.48 32.77 8.58
CA LEU A 387 6.13 33.17 9.96
C LEU A 387 7.09 34.26 10.44
#